data_d3d99124e3579fc60a208f05f53bab9a
#
_entry.id   d3d99124e3579fc60a208f05f53bab9a
#
_cell.length_a   1.000
_cell.length_b   1.000
_cell.length_c   1.000
_cell.angle_alpha   90.00
_cell.angle_beta   90.00
_cell.angle_gamma   90.00
#
_symmetry.space_group_name_H-M   'P 1'
#
loop_
_entity.id
_entity.type
_entity.pdbx_description
1 polymer ?
#
loop_
_entity_poly.entity_id
_entity_poly.type
_entity_poly.pdbx_seq_one_letter_code
_entity_poly.pdbx_strand_id
1 'polypeptide(L)'
;MSFTFFTTSDGDVILRAGPESDSKHDFRVHKFILSLASSVFKDMFAFPQPPDQNRSEEHQLPIIDIPDPPAVLDTILRLIYPGVEPPKIADLPTLSALLSAADKYNIVSIYPVFRDALKTLPDSPFRKYIIACRFGFAEEAKEAARVGNARSIIGRDFGEEVEHISKAELYRWVRFTQERETRGREIIEESLNRLDVWFDASCSHGHDAKDFYFHLEKEVVNAFTLDPCVGSKGMFELLDKVPDPPLGCEPPPNAESGEFYYNVCAVEEFGCPLRPMTIRNKLVGLADDLSRLNRTMLDKTFEKGAGSG
;
A
#
# COMPACT_ATOMS: atom_id res chain seq x y z
N MET A 1 29.82 3.98 -3.87
CA MET A 1 29.30 5.01 -2.94
C MET A 1 30.43 5.37 -1.98
N SER A 2 30.62 6.66 -1.67
CA SER A 2 31.66 7.09 -0.70
C SER A 2 30.99 7.24 0.67
N PHE A 3 31.43 6.43 1.64
CA PHE A 3 30.92 6.45 3.02
C PHE A 3 31.77 7.41 3.85
N THR A 4 31.60 8.70 3.68
CA THR A 4 32.52 9.72 4.28
C THR A 4 32.11 10.18 5.67
N PHE A 5 30.92 9.86 6.19
CA PHE A 5 30.43 10.43 7.45
C PHE A 5 31.01 9.81 8.73
N PHE A 6 31.41 8.53 8.72
CA PHE A 6 31.84 7.81 9.90
C PHE A 6 33.36 7.49 9.85
N THR A 7 34.14 8.47 9.42
CA THR A 7 35.62 8.40 9.35
C THR A 7 36.29 9.34 10.33
N THR A 8 35.49 10.02 11.19
CA THR A 8 35.99 11.01 12.15
C THR A 8 36.88 10.38 13.25
N SER A 9 37.84 11.16 13.75
CA SER A 9 38.87 10.67 14.70
C SER A 9 38.37 10.49 16.13
N ASP A 10 37.13 10.86 16.45
CA ASP A 10 36.56 10.91 17.80
C ASP A 10 35.78 9.65 18.21
N GLY A 11 35.47 8.75 17.29
CA GLY A 11 34.82 7.48 17.61
C GLY A 11 35.71 6.55 18.47
N ASP A 12 35.08 5.74 19.32
CA ASP A 12 35.71 4.84 20.28
C ASP A 12 35.59 3.35 19.95
N VAL A 13 34.94 3.02 18.80
CA VAL A 13 34.79 1.66 18.27
C VAL A 13 34.74 1.69 16.75
N ILE A 14 35.17 0.62 16.10
CA ILE A 14 35.05 0.39 14.66
C ILE A 14 34.07 -0.72 14.44
N LEU A 15 33.01 -0.44 13.65
CA LEU A 15 32.12 -1.46 13.09
C LEU A 15 32.63 -1.79 11.69
N ARG A 16 33.01 -3.03 11.46
CA ARG A 16 33.46 -3.54 10.17
C ARG A 16 32.32 -4.23 9.46
N ALA A 17 31.70 -3.55 8.51
CA ALA A 17 30.55 -4.03 7.78
C ALA A 17 30.94 -4.77 6.51
N GLY A 18 30.17 -5.80 6.17
CA GLY A 18 30.27 -6.58 4.95
C GLY A 18 30.41 -8.07 5.20
N PRO A 19 29.89 -8.92 4.29
CA PRO A 19 30.06 -10.36 4.35
C PRO A 19 31.57 -10.72 4.22
N GLU A 20 31.94 -11.92 4.66
CA GLU A 20 33.37 -12.36 4.65
C GLU A 20 33.95 -12.42 3.23
N SER A 21 33.11 -12.54 2.20
CA SER A 21 33.49 -12.66 0.78
C SER A 21 33.75 -11.34 0.07
N ASP A 22 33.28 -10.21 0.63
CA ASP A 22 33.31 -8.91 -0.04
C ASP A 22 34.28 -7.93 0.64
N SER A 23 34.53 -6.78 0.00
CA SER A 23 35.31 -5.70 0.57
C SER A 23 34.59 -5.14 1.80
N LYS A 24 35.16 -5.41 2.98
CA LYS A 24 34.66 -4.87 4.24
C LYS A 24 34.89 -3.36 4.31
N HIS A 25 33.94 -2.65 4.93
CA HIS A 25 34.05 -1.22 5.18
C HIS A 25 34.02 -0.92 6.67
N ASP A 26 34.98 -0.10 7.12
CA ASP A 26 35.11 0.27 8.52
C ASP A 26 34.41 1.60 8.83
N PHE A 27 33.46 1.56 9.80
CA PHE A 27 32.74 2.71 10.32
C PHE A 27 33.26 3.01 11.72
N ARG A 28 33.84 4.19 11.91
CA ARG A 28 34.26 4.64 13.21
C ARG A 28 33.13 5.37 13.93
N VAL A 29 32.68 4.83 15.06
CA VAL A 29 31.42 5.21 15.72
C VAL A 29 31.58 5.30 17.23
N HIS A 30 30.55 5.75 17.94
CA HIS A 30 30.52 5.96 19.37
C HIS A 30 29.71 4.88 20.09
N LYS A 31 30.32 4.09 20.95
CA LYS A 31 29.66 3.07 21.77
C LYS A 31 28.45 3.65 22.52
N PHE A 32 28.61 4.86 23.06
CA PHE A 32 27.54 5.52 23.81
C PHE A 32 26.28 5.74 22.96
N ILE A 33 26.41 6.29 21.74
CA ILE A 33 25.27 6.54 20.83
C ILE A 33 24.60 5.23 20.45
N LEU A 34 25.41 4.23 20.08
CA LEU A 34 24.88 2.92 19.71
C LEU A 34 24.19 2.21 20.88
N SER A 35 24.73 2.31 22.08
CA SER A 35 24.13 1.71 23.29
C SER A 35 22.82 2.36 23.70
N LEU A 36 22.61 3.65 23.37
CA LEU A 36 21.34 4.33 23.59
C LEU A 36 20.28 3.88 22.57
N ALA A 37 20.69 3.64 21.32
CA ALA A 37 19.78 3.29 20.24
C ALA A 37 19.44 1.79 20.20
N SER A 38 20.31 0.92 20.73
CA SER A 38 20.26 -0.52 20.56
C SER A 38 20.68 -1.26 21.85
N SER A 39 19.78 -2.10 22.36
CA SER A 39 20.13 -3.00 23.46
C SER A 39 21.16 -4.05 23.04
N VAL A 40 21.11 -4.50 21.79
CA VAL A 40 22.07 -5.49 21.25
C VAL A 40 23.48 -4.90 21.21
N PHE A 41 23.68 -3.68 20.72
CA PHE A 41 24.97 -3.02 20.75
C PHE A 41 25.43 -2.74 22.18
N LYS A 42 24.52 -2.34 23.06
CA LYS A 42 24.84 -2.16 24.48
C LYS A 42 25.42 -3.43 25.10
N ASP A 43 24.76 -4.57 24.85
CA ASP A 43 25.21 -5.87 25.37
C ASP A 43 26.54 -6.31 24.72
N MET A 44 26.70 -6.14 23.40
CA MET A 44 27.93 -6.42 22.69
C MET A 44 29.14 -5.67 23.29
N PHE A 45 28.94 -4.41 23.67
CA PHE A 45 30.04 -3.60 24.26
C PHE A 45 30.32 -3.93 25.73
N ALA A 46 29.35 -4.56 26.43
CA ALA A 46 29.55 -5.00 27.81
C ALA A 46 30.38 -6.28 27.94
N PHE A 47 30.46 -7.10 26.89
CA PHE A 47 31.28 -8.30 26.89
C PHE A 47 32.77 -7.97 26.72
N PRO A 48 33.64 -8.60 27.50
CA PRO A 48 35.08 -8.46 27.30
C PRO A 48 35.49 -8.94 25.90
N GLN A 49 36.12 -8.06 25.14
CA GLN A 49 36.66 -8.46 23.84
C GLN A 49 37.89 -9.35 24.07
N PRO A 50 38.08 -10.46 23.35
CA PRO A 50 39.28 -11.26 23.44
C PRO A 50 40.51 -10.39 23.17
N PRO A 51 41.56 -10.49 23.98
CA PRO A 51 42.79 -9.75 23.69
C PRO A 51 43.37 -10.25 22.36
N ASP A 52 43.48 -9.34 21.43
CA ASP A 52 44.07 -9.62 20.10
C ASP A 52 45.60 -9.75 20.31
N GLN A 53 46.12 -10.98 20.34
CA GLN A 53 47.51 -11.33 20.71
C GLN A 53 48.57 -10.73 19.77
N ASN A 54 48.17 -10.10 18.68
CA ASN A 54 49.08 -9.53 17.66
C ASN A 54 49.09 -7.99 17.59
N ARG A 55 48.52 -7.29 18.59
CA ARG A 55 48.42 -5.82 18.53
C ARG A 55 49.24 -5.15 19.62
N SER A 56 50.11 -4.24 19.22
CA SER A 56 50.81 -3.30 20.11
C SER A 56 49.79 -2.40 20.82
N GLU A 57 49.86 -2.33 22.13
CA GLU A 57 48.82 -1.85 23.07
C GLU A 57 48.45 -0.37 22.97
N GLU A 58 49.05 0.44 22.15
CA GLU A 58 48.96 1.88 22.40
C GLU A 58 47.85 2.65 21.68
N HIS A 59 47.22 2.19 20.60
CA HIS A 59 46.24 3.06 19.88
C HIS A 59 45.22 2.34 19.01
N GLN A 60 44.78 1.13 19.29
CA GLN A 60 43.82 0.46 18.42
C GLN A 60 42.41 0.34 19.03
N LEU A 61 41.45 0.99 18.37
CA LEU A 61 40.03 0.86 18.70
C LEU A 61 39.56 -0.59 18.55
N PRO A 62 38.68 -1.07 19.42
CA PRO A 62 38.06 -2.38 19.23
C PRO A 62 37.30 -2.42 17.91
N ILE A 63 37.47 -3.54 17.20
CA ILE A 63 36.79 -3.79 15.92
C ILE A 63 35.72 -4.85 16.13
N ILE A 64 34.49 -4.59 15.68
CA ILE A 64 33.37 -5.52 15.71
C ILE A 64 32.94 -5.79 14.30
N ASP A 65 32.96 -7.06 13.88
CA ASP A 65 32.50 -7.48 12.58
C ASP A 65 30.96 -7.50 12.53
N ILE A 66 30.42 -6.84 11.52
CA ILE A 66 28.98 -6.71 11.24
C ILE A 66 28.72 -7.36 9.89
N PRO A 67 27.93 -8.43 9.81
CA PRO A 67 27.71 -9.17 8.56
C PRO A 67 26.83 -8.44 7.56
N ASP A 68 26.17 -7.35 7.97
CA ASP A 68 25.27 -6.59 7.09
C ASP A 68 26.04 -5.80 6.04
N PRO A 69 25.44 -5.56 4.86
CA PRO A 69 26.04 -4.76 3.81
C PRO A 69 26.41 -3.34 4.29
N PRO A 70 27.55 -2.77 3.87
CA PRO A 70 27.97 -1.43 4.30
C PRO A 70 26.92 -0.34 4.06
N ALA A 71 26.15 -0.42 2.96
CA ALA A 71 25.10 0.55 2.64
C ALA A 71 23.93 0.50 3.64
N VAL A 72 23.59 -0.68 4.14
CA VAL A 72 22.55 -0.88 5.17
C VAL A 72 23.01 -0.29 6.48
N LEU A 73 24.24 -0.61 6.91
CA LEU A 73 24.79 -0.09 8.15
C LEU A 73 24.95 1.43 8.11
N ASP A 74 25.46 2.02 7.01
CA ASP A 74 25.58 3.47 6.83
C ASP A 74 24.22 4.17 7.01
N THR A 75 23.17 3.63 6.39
CA THR A 75 21.84 4.20 6.51
C THR A 75 21.30 4.14 7.93
N ILE A 76 21.46 3.00 8.62
CA ILE A 76 21.05 2.85 10.03
C ILE A 76 21.81 3.82 10.92
N LEU A 77 23.12 3.93 10.75
CA LEU A 77 23.95 4.85 11.53
C LEU A 77 23.49 6.30 11.34
N ARG A 78 23.19 6.72 10.10
CA ARG A 78 22.68 8.08 9.83
C ARG A 78 21.30 8.33 10.47
N LEU A 79 20.47 7.30 10.58
CA LEU A 79 19.17 7.42 11.26
C LEU A 79 19.31 7.54 12.79
N ILE A 80 20.37 7.00 13.37
CA ILE A 80 20.63 7.03 14.82
C ILE A 80 21.38 8.30 15.22
N TYR A 81 22.31 8.77 14.39
CA TYR A 81 23.19 9.89 14.74
C TYR A 81 22.47 11.24 14.60
N PRO A 82 22.53 12.10 15.62
CA PRO A 82 21.92 13.43 15.54
C PRO A 82 22.65 14.31 14.52
N GLY A 83 21.89 15.09 13.75
CA GLY A 83 22.45 16.06 12.81
C GLY A 83 22.99 15.46 11.50
N VAL A 84 22.80 14.17 11.27
CA VAL A 84 23.15 13.50 10.00
C VAL A 84 21.90 13.21 9.21
N GLU A 85 21.85 13.67 7.96
CA GLU A 85 20.70 13.41 7.08
C GLU A 85 20.78 11.98 6.52
N PRO A 86 19.77 11.14 6.74
CA PRO A 86 19.74 9.79 6.18
C PRO A 86 19.50 9.83 4.68
N PRO A 87 20.04 8.86 3.91
CA PRO A 87 19.72 8.73 2.50
C PRO A 87 18.24 8.37 2.30
N LYS A 88 17.67 8.81 1.19
CA LYS A 88 16.30 8.47 0.83
C LYS A 88 16.19 6.96 0.56
N ILE A 89 15.23 6.30 1.18
CA ILE A 89 14.88 4.91 0.89
C ILE A 89 14.17 4.87 -0.45
N ALA A 90 14.74 4.17 -1.44
CA ALA A 90 14.28 4.24 -2.82
C ALA A 90 13.27 3.17 -3.20
N ASP A 91 13.35 1.97 -2.59
CA ASP A 91 12.57 0.80 -2.95
C ASP A 91 12.30 -0.14 -1.77
N LEU A 92 11.38 -1.10 -1.97
CA LEU A 92 11.02 -2.07 -0.94
C LEU A 92 12.14 -3.06 -0.57
N PRO A 93 12.97 -3.57 -1.49
CA PRO A 93 14.10 -4.41 -1.12
C PRO A 93 15.06 -3.72 -0.15
N THR A 94 15.41 -2.46 -0.44
CA THR A 94 16.24 -1.64 0.48
C THR A 94 15.56 -1.45 1.83
N LEU A 95 14.25 -1.12 1.85
CA LEU A 95 13.49 -0.99 3.09
C LEU A 95 13.46 -2.30 3.88
N SER A 96 13.25 -3.44 3.22
CA SER A 96 13.22 -4.76 3.86
C SER A 96 14.56 -5.12 4.50
N ALA A 97 15.68 -4.82 3.83
CA ALA A 97 17.02 -5.02 4.37
C ALA A 97 17.30 -4.13 5.60
N LEU A 98 16.87 -2.85 5.53
CA LEU A 98 17.00 -1.91 6.66
C LEU A 98 16.14 -2.35 7.86
N LEU A 99 14.92 -2.78 7.63
CA LEU A 99 14.04 -3.32 8.67
C LEU A 99 14.61 -4.58 9.31
N SER A 100 15.16 -5.49 8.51
CA SER A 100 15.79 -6.72 9.00
C SER A 100 16.99 -6.42 9.89
N ALA A 101 17.82 -5.44 9.53
CA ALA A 101 18.95 -5.01 10.32
C ALA A 101 18.51 -4.27 11.60
N ALA A 102 17.51 -3.39 11.51
CA ALA A 102 16.96 -2.70 12.67
C ALA A 102 16.34 -3.65 13.69
N ASP A 103 15.63 -4.68 13.22
CA ASP A 103 15.07 -5.75 14.07
C ASP A 103 16.19 -6.57 14.72
N LYS A 104 17.18 -7.03 13.94
CA LYS A 104 18.35 -7.76 14.41
C LYS A 104 19.11 -7.04 15.52
N TYR A 105 19.28 -5.73 15.39
CA TYR A 105 19.98 -4.90 16.39
C TYR A 105 19.03 -4.26 17.41
N ASN A 106 17.74 -4.58 17.37
CA ASN A 106 16.71 -4.02 18.25
C ASN A 106 16.72 -2.47 18.29
N ILE A 107 16.69 -1.84 17.11
CA ILE A 107 16.70 -0.37 16.97
C ILE A 107 15.28 0.12 16.66
N VAL A 108 14.40 0.06 17.65
CA VAL A 108 12.96 0.38 17.50
C VAL A 108 12.73 1.87 17.21
N SER A 109 13.63 2.75 17.62
CA SER A 109 13.49 4.20 17.48
C SER A 109 13.38 4.70 16.04
N ILE A 110 13.90 3.93 15.06
CA ILE A 110 13.87 4.29 13.62
C ILE A 110 12.66 3.71 12.87
N TYR A 111 11.85 2.86 13.51
CA TYR A 111 10.66 2.27 12.88
C TYR A 111 9.64 3.29 12.31
N PRO A 112 9.38 4.44 12.93
CA PRO A 112 8.50 5.45 12.34
C PRO A 112 8.91 5.88 10.94
N VAL A 113 10.22 6.06 10.69
CA VAL A 113 10.75 6.41 9.35
C VAL A 113 10.47 5.30 8.34
N PHE A 114 10.62 4.05 8.75
CA PHE A 114 10.37 2.89 7.88
C PHE A 114 8.89 2.69 7.58
N ARG A 115 8.02 2.94 8.56
CA ARG A 115 6.56 2.91 8.35
C ARG A 115 6.12 3.97 7.33
N ASP A 116 6.66 5.17 7.41
CA ASP A 116 6.35 6.24 6.45
C ASP A 116 6.90 5.92 5.06
N ALA A 117 8.11 5.34 4.97
CA ALA A 117 8.65 4.86 3.71
C ALA A 117 7.76 3.75 3.10
N LEU A 118 7.30 2.77 3.91
CA LEU A 118 6.43 1.69 3.46
C LEU A 118 5.12 2.20 2.86
N LYS A 119 4.54 3.28 3.42
CA LYS A 119 3.32 3.92 2.88
C LYS A 119 3.56 4.57 1.52
N THR A 120 4.68 5.28 1.39
CA THR A 120 4.94 6.18 0.25
C THR A 120 5.61 5.50 -0.94
N LEU A 121 6.35 4.40 -0.74
CA LEU A 121 7.02 3.70 -1.82
C LEU A 121 6.02 3.15 -2.85
N PRO A 122 6.29 3.33 -4.17
CA PRO A 122 5.46 2.78 -5.23
C PRO A 122 5.75 1.29 -5.40
N ASP A 123 4.88 0.44 -4.87
CA ASP A 123 5.00 -1.02 -5.07
C ASP A 123 3.65 -1.73 -4.88
N SER A 124 3.64 -3.04 -5.14
CA SER A 124 2.46 -3.89 -4.98
C SER A 124 1.91 -3.84 -3.54
N PRO A 125 0.61 -3.62 -3.36
CA PRO A 125 -0.01 -3.67 -2.04
C PRO A 125 0.27 -4.98 -1.29
N PHE A 126 0.34 -6.10 -2.00
CA PHE A 126 0.63 -7.39 -1.38
C PHE A 126 2.07 -7.48 -0.83
N ARG A 127 3.08 -6.96 -1.55
CA ARG A 127 4.46 -6.90 -1.03
C ARG A 127 4.55 -6.03 0.23
N LYS A 128 3.89 -4.87 0.21
CA LYS A 128 3.79 -4.01 1.40
C LYS A 128 3.12 -4.73 2.57
N TYR A 129 2.06 -5.51 2.29
CA TYR A 129 1.38 -6.32 3.29
C TYR A 129 2.31 -7.36 3.92
N ILE A 130 3.09 -8.09 3.11
CA ILE A 130 4.06 -9.08 3.59
C ILE A 130 5.06 -8.43 4.55
N ILE A 131 5.67 -7.32 4.14
CA ILE A 131 6.65 -6.60 4.96
C ILE A 131 6.01 -6.08 6.26
N ALA A 132 4.82 -5.50 6.18
CA ALA A 132 4.10 -5.02 7.34
C ALA A 132 3.76 -6.14 8.34
N CYS A 133 3.31 -7.30 7.85
CA CYS A 133 3.06 -8.47 8.70
C CYS A 133 4.34 -8.98 9.37
N ARG A 134 5.43 -9.12 8.60
CA ARG A 134 6.72 -9.60 9.12
C ARG A 134 7.24 -8.78 10.29
N PHE A 135 7.10 -7.45 10.23
CA PHE A 135 7.61 -6.54 11.26
C PHE A 135 6.53 -6.05 12.26
N GLY A 136 5.34 -6.66 12.24
CA GLY A 136 4.27 -6.35 13.18
C GLY A 136 3.62 -4.97 12.99
N PHE A 137 3.68 -4.39 11.80
CA PHE A 137 3.10 -3.09 11.47
C PHE A 137 1.61 -3.25 11.10
N ALA A 138 0.78 -3.43 12.11
CA ALA A 138 -0.62 -3.79 11.93
C ALA A 138 -1.42 -2.77 11.09
N GLU A 139 -1.20 -1.47 11.30
CA GLU A 139 -1.91 -0.42 10.55
C GLU A 139 -1.47 -0.36 9.09
N GLU A 140 -0.18 -0.55 8.81
CA GLU A 140 0.37 -0.59 7.47
C GLU A 140 -0.09 -1.86 6.72
N ALA A 141 -0.21 -2.99 7.41
CA ALA A 141 -0.78 -4.22 6.84
C ALA A 141 -2.28 -4.02 6.50
N LYS A 142 -3.04 -3.39 7.38
CA LYS A 142 -4.44 -3.03 7.16
C LYS A 142 -4.61 -2.09 5.97
N GLU A 143 -3.77 -1.06 5.87
CA GLU A 143 -3.79 -0.11 4.75
C GLU A 143 -3.42 -0.78 3.42
N ALA A 144 -2.39 -1.63 3.41
CA ALA A 144 -2.02 -2.41 2.24
C ALA A 144 -3.15 -3.34 1.79
N ALA A 145 -3.85 -4.01 2.72
CA ALA A 145 -5.01 -4.84 2.42
C ALA A 145 -6.18 -4.02 1.88
N ARG A 146 -6.37 -2.78 2.37
CA ARG A 146 -7.43 -1.88 1.93
C ARG A 146 -7.35 -1.60 0.44
N VAL A 147 -6.15 -1.32 -0.08
CA VAL A 147 -5.93 -0.99 -1.50
C VAL A 147 -5.62 -2.21 -2.38
N GLY A 148 -5.28 -3.35 -1.78
CA GLY A 148 -4.95 -4.57 -2.49
C GLY A 148 -6.17 -5.30 -3.07
N ASN A 149 -5.95 -6.16 -4.05
CA ASN A 149 -6.98 -7.02 -4.62
C ASN A 149 -6.49 -8.48 -4.77
N ALA A 150 -7.41 -9.42 -4.97
CA ALA A 150 -7.06 -10.84 -5.11
C ALA A 150 -6.16 -11.12 -6.33
N ARG A 151 -6.31 -10.36 -7.40
CA ARG A 151 -5.52 -10.53 -8.64
C ARG A 151 -4.09 -10.05 -8.49
N SER A 152 -3.79 -9.25 -7.46
CA SER A 152 -2.43 -8.75 -7.21
C SER A 152 -1.41 -9.86 -6.90
N ILE A 153 -1.89 -11.07 -6.58
CA ILE A 153 -1.04 -12.23 -6.25
C ILE A 153 -0.83 -13.12 -7.48
N ILE A 154 -1.81 -13.20 -8.40
CA ILE A 154 -1.81 -14.19 -9.47
C ILE A 154 -0.76 -13.83 -10.54
N GLY A 155 0.13 -14.78 -10.84
CA GLY A 155 1.11 -14.66 -11.93
C GLY A 155 2.24 -13.67 -11.68
N ARG A 156 2.45 -13.23 -10.42
CA ARG A 156 3.57 -12.38 -10.02
C ARG A 156 4.58 -13.16 -9.20
N ASP A 157 5.84 -12.89 -9.45
CA ASP A 157 6.93 -13.33 -8.58
C ASP A 157 7.14 -12.30 -7.46
N PHE A 158 7.08 -12.75 -6.22
CA PHE A 158 7.33 -11.93 -5.03
C PHE A 158 8.69 -12.21 -4.40
N GLY A 159 9.51 -13.05 -5.03
CA GLY A 159 10.83 -13.39 -4.55
C GLY A 159 10.82 -14.01 -3.14
N GLU A 160 11.92 -13.84 -2.43
CA GLU A 160 12.11 -14.38 -1.07
C GLU A 160 11.16 -13.76 -0.02
N GLU A 161 10.53 -12.64 -0.31
CA GLU A 161 9.63 -11.94 0.64
C GLU A 161 8.44 -12.81 1.05
N VAL A 162 7.93 -13.66 0.12
CA VAL A 162 6.81 -14.58 0.38
C VAL A 162 7.16 -15.63 1.44
N GLU A 163 8.42 -16.00 1.59
CA GLU A 163 8.86 -16.99 2.57
C GLU A 163 8.66 -16.48 4.02
N HIS A 164 8.56 -15.18 4.18
CA HIS A 164 8.41 -14.54 5.48
C HIS A 164 6.97 -14.32 5.92
N ILE A 165 5.98 -14.59 5.05
CA ILE A 165 4.57 -14.48 5.44
C ILE A 165 4.07 -15.80 6.02
N SER A 166 3.37 -15.75 7.13
CA SER A 166 2.74 -16.93 7.69
C SER A 166 1.53 -17.38 6.83
N LYS A 167 1.23 -18.68 6.89
CA LYS A 167 0.04 -19.23 6.22
C LYS A 167 -1.26 -18.53 6.66
N ALA A 168 -1.33 -18.14 7.93
CA ALA A 168 -2.49 -17.46 8.50
C ALA A 168 -2.65 -16.04 7.91
N GLU A 169 -1.57 -15.30 7.74
CA GLU A 169 -1.57 -13.97 7.15
C GLU A 169 -1.90 -14.01 5.67
N LEU A 170 -1.31 -14.95 4.92
CA LEU A 170 -1.65 -15.17 3.52
C LEU A 170 -3.14 -15.53 3.35
N TYR A 171 -3.65 -16.45 4.18
CA TYR A 171 -5.06 -16.82 4.17
C TYR A 171 -5.97 -15.63 4.51
N ARG A 172 -5.57 -14.78 5.48
CA ARG A 172 -6.29 -13.56 5.85
C ARG A 172 -6.39 -12.59 4.67
N TRP A 173 -5.29 -12.38 3.94
CA TRP A 173 -5.29 -11.56 2.73
C TRP A 173 -6.24 -12.10 1.65
N VAL A 174 -6.08 -13.37 1.29
CA VAL A 174 -6.88 -13.99 0.23
C VAL A 174 -8.38 -13.95 0.60
N ARG A 175 -8.71 -14.37 1.81
CA ARG A 175 -10.10 -14.37 2.29
C ARG A 175 -10.69 -12.96 2.30
N PHE A 176 -9.97 -11.99 2.82
CA PHE A 176 -10.43 -10.59 2.87
C PHE A 176 -10.70 -10.04 1.46
N THR A 177 -9.78 -10.21 0.55
CA THR A 177 -9.89 -9.68 -0.82
C THR A 177 -11.00 -10.38 -1.62
N GLN A 178 -11.16 -11.69 -1.49
CA GLN A 178 -12.25 -12.45 -2.13
C GLN A 178 -13.62 -12.08 -1.55
N GLU A 179 -13.76 -12.06 -0.23
CA GLU A 179 -15.03 -11.74 0.43
C GLU A 179 -15.46 -10.30 0.10
N ARG A 180 -14.52 -9.36 0.05
CA ARG A 180 -14.78 -7.99 -0.37
C ARG A 180 -15.22 -7.89 -1.83
N GLU A 181 -14.56 -8.62 -2.74
CA GLU A 181 -14.94 -8.64 -4.15
C GLU A 181 -16.35 -9.21 -4.33
N THR A 182 -16.69 -10.31 -3.65
CA THR A 182 -18.02 -10.92 -3.72
C THR A 182 -19.10 -9.95 -3.22
N ARG A 183 -18.92 -9.39 -2.04
CA ARG A 183 -19.90 -8.44 -1.47
C ARG A 183 -19.97 -7.13 -2.24
N GLY A 184 -18.86 -6.67 -2.80
CA GLY A 184 -18.86 -5.50 -3.66
C GLY A 184 -19.68 -5.71 -4.92
N ARG A 185 -19.58 -6.88 -5.55
CA ARG A 185 -20.44 -7.26 -6.69
C ARG A 185 -21.92 -7.29 -6.32
N GLU A 186 -22.27 -7.89 -5.18
CA GLU A 186 -23.65 -7.92 -4.69
C GLU A 186 -24.21 -6.50 -4.52
N ILE A 187 -23.46 -5.58 -3.94
CA ILE A 187 -23.87 -4.17 -3.79
C ILE A 187 -24.03 -3.49 -5.15
N ILE A 188 -23.11 -3.73 -6.09
CA ILE A 188 -23.16 -3.16 -7.44
C ILE A 188 -24.40 -3.65 -8.15
N GLU A 189 -24.63 -4.96 -8.19
CA GLU A 189 -25.80 -5.60 -8.80
C GLU A 189 -27.09 -5.06 -8.17
N GLU A 190 -27.20 -5.02 -6.85
CA GLU A 190 -28.39 -4.51 -6.16
C GLU A 190 -28.65 -3.02 -6.48
N SER A 191 -27.60 -2.22 -6.52
CA SER A 191 -27.72 -0.78 -6.80
C SER A 191 -28.12 -0.49 -8.24
N LEU A 192 -27.62 -1.28 -9.18
CA LEU A 192 -27.93 -1.12 -10.60
C LEU A 192 -29.25 -1.77 -11.00
N ASN A 193 -29.61 -2.94 -10.46
CA ASN A 193 -30.90 -3.58 -10.68
C ASN A 193 -32.09 -2.76 -10.17
N ARG A 194 -31.90 -1.96 -9.13
CA ARG A 194 -32.91 -0.97 -8.72
C ARG A 194 -33.17 0.10 -9.79
N LEU A 195 -32.29 0.26 -10.75
CA LEU A 195 -32.50 1.13 -11.90
C LEU A 195 -33.38 0.44 -12.94
N ASP A 196 -33.26 -0.87 -13.16
CA ASP A 196 -34.08 -1.65 -14.10
C ASP A 196 -35.58 -1.58 -13.78
N VAL A 197 -35.94 -1.65 -12.49
CA VAL A 197 -37.37 -1.58 -12.05
C VAL A 197 -38.01 -0.24 -12.40
N TRP A 198 -37.22 0.84 -12.52
CA TRP A 198 -37.73 2.17 -12.91
C TRP A 198 -37.92 2.30 -14.44
N PHE A 199 -37.30 1.43 -15.24
CA PHE A 199 -37.35 1.47 -16.69
C PHE A 199 -38.62 0.84 -17.25
N ASP A 200 -39.09 -0.26 -16.66
CA ASP A 200 -40.32 -0.92 -17.11
C ASP A 200 -41.57 -0.09 -16.84
N ALA A 201 -41.51 0.89 -15.97
CA ALA A 201 -42.72 1.53 -15.45
C ALA A 201 -43.01 2.94 -16.01
N SER A 202 -42.08 3.65 -16.63
CA SER A 202 -42.33 5.09 -16.81
C SER A 202 -41.62 5.84 -17.96
N CYS A 203 -40.82 5.23 -18.80
CA CYS A 203 -40.29 5.97 -19.96
C CYS A 203 -41.25 5.81 -21.17
N SER A 204 -42.12 6.80 -21.36
CA SER A 204 -43.01 6.90 -22.53
C SER A 204 -42.28 7.02 -23.87
N HIS A 205 -40.94 7.05 -23.86
CA HIS A 205 -40.08 7.30 -25.01
C HIS A 205 -39.51 6.01 -25.62
N GLY A 206 -39.86 4.82 -25.08
CA GLY A 206 -39.48 3.53 -25.69
C GLY A 206 -37.98 3.20 -25.66
N HIS A 207 -37.22 3.77 -24.70
CA HIS A 207 -35.80 3.51 -24.61
C HIS A 207 -35.52 2.10 -24.09
N ASP A 208 -34.84 1.28 -24.87
CA ASP A 208 -34.22 0.05 -24.37
C ASP A 208 -32.88 0.37 -23.76
N ALA A 209 -32.90 0.60 -22.45
CA ALA A 209 -31.69 0.96 -21.71
C ALA A 209 -30.94 -0.27 -21.13
N LYS A 210 -31.41 -1.48 -21.42
CA LYS A 210 -30.84 -2.72 -20.87
C LYS A 210 -29.36 -2.87 -21.26
N ASP A 211 -29.03 -2.60 -22.52
CA ASP A 211 -27.65 -2.68 -23.01
C ASP A 211 -26.74 -1.66 -22.33
N PHE A 212 -27.24 -0.44 -22.10
CA PHE A 212 -26.50 0.61 -21.40
C PHE A 212 -26.17 0.17 -19.96
N TYR A 213 -27.16 -0.33 -19.21
CA TYR A 213 -26.94 -0.76 -17.83
C TYR A 213 -26.05 -1.99 -17.74
N PHE A 214 -26.18 -2.92 -18.65
CA PHE A 214 -25.30 -4.08 -18.73
C PHE A 214 -23.82 -3.67 -18.93
N HIS A 215 -23.57 -2.72 -19.81
CA HIS A 215 -22.22 -2.19 -20.02
C HIS A 215 -21.72 -1.39 -18.82
N LEU A 216 -22.58 -0.55 -18.21
CA LEU A 216 -22.24 0.21 -17.03
C LEU A 216 -21.90 -0.71 -15.84
N GLU A 217 -22.70 -1.72 -15.58
CA GLU A 217 -22.44 -2.72 -14.55
C GLU A 217 -21.10 -3.39 -14.74
N LYS A 218 -20.83 -3.85 -15.96
CA LYS A 218 -19.55 -4.49 -16.31
C LYS A 218 -18.36 -3.56 -16.05
N GLU A 219 -18.43 -2.30 -16.44
CA GLU A 219 -17.35 -1.33 -16.22
C GLU A 219 -17.18 -1.00 -14.73
N VAL A 220 -18.27 -0.85 -13.98
CA VAL A 220 -18.23 -0.61 -12.53
C VAL A 220 -17.63 -1.81 -11.79
N VAL A 221 -18.04 -3.04 -12.12
CA VAL A 221 -17.46 -4.27 -11.53
C VAL A 221 -15.98 -4.38 -11.85
N ASN A 222 -15.59 -4.10 -13.10
CA ASN A 222 -14.18 -4.13 -13.48
C ASN A 222 -13.36 -3.09 -12.71
N ALA A 223 -13.83 -1.85 -12.62
CA ALA A 223 -13.14 -0.80 -11.89
C ALA A 223 -12.99 -1.13 -10.41
N PHE A 224 -14.05 -1.61 -9.76
CA PHE A 224 -13.99 -2.03 -8.35
C PHE A 224 -13.06 -3.23 -8.13
N THR A 225 -13.00 -4.17 -9.08
CA THR A 225 -12.09 -5.33 -8.99
C THR A 225 -10.63 -4.91 -9.10
N LEU A 226 -10.34 -3.89 -9.93
CA LEU A 226 -8.99 -3.38 -10.14
C LEU A 226 -8.56 -2.42 -9.03
N ASP A 227 -9.46 -1.54 -8.62
CA ASP A 227 -9.27 -0.57 -7.52
C ASP A 227 -10.44 -0.63 -6.53
N PRO A 228 -10.30 -1.38 -5.43
CA PRO A 228 -11.35 -1.46 -4.42
C PRO A 228 -11.63 -0.14 -3.68
N CYS A 229 -10.82 0.87 -3.92
CA CYS A 229 -10.96 2.21 -3.36
C CYS A 229 -11.44 3.23 -4.39
N VAL A 230 -11.94 2.75 -5.53
CA VAL A 230 -12.49 3.64 -6.56
C VAL A 230 -13.54 4.58 -5.96
N GLY A 231 -13.24 5.88 -6.03
CA GLY A 231 -14.13 6.93 -5.51
C GLY A 231 -15.11 7.43 -6.56
N SER A 232 -15.98 8.37 -6.16
CA SER A 232 -16.99 8.96 -7.05
C SER A 232 -16.41 9.52 -8.35
N LYS A 233 -15.21 10.13 -8.31
CA LYS A 233 -14.55 10.63 -9.53
C LYS A 233 -14.22 9.51 -10.50
N GLY A 234 -13.62 8.42 -10.01
CA GLY A 234 -13.32 7.25 -10.85
C GLY A 234 -14.60 6.59 -11.39
N MET A 235 -15.69 6.57 -10.60
CA MET A 235 -16.99 6.09 -11.07
C MET A 235 -17.56 6.95 -12.20
N PHE A 236 -17.35 8.28 -12.18
CA PHE A 236 -17.79 9.16 -13.27
C PHE A 236 -17.01 8.94 -14.57
N GLU A 237 -15.72 8.67 -14.48
CA GLU A 237 -14.88 8.35 -15.64
C GLU A 237 -15.31 7.05 -16.36
N LEU A 238 -16.12 6.21 -15.70
CA LEU A 238 -16.69 5.00 -16.32
C LEU A 238 -17.81 5.35 -17.29
N LEU A 239 -18.53 6.44 -17.07
CA LEU A 239 -19.59 6.86 -17.99
C LEU A 239 -19.06 7.15 -19.38
N ASP A 240 -17.82 7.62 -19.49
CA ASP A 240 -17.17 7.89 -20.78
C ASP A 240 -16.81 6.61 -21.56
N LYS A 241 -16.80 5.46 -20.88
CA LYS A 241 -16.49 4.14 -21.47
C LYS A 241 -17.71 3.35 -21.87
N VAL A 242 -18.87 3.76 -21.41
CA VAL A 242 -20.15 3.09 -21.72
C VAL A 242 -20.72 3.71 -22.99
N PRO A 243 -21.22 2.90 -23.96
CA PRO A 243 -21.91 3.44 -25.12
C PRO A 243 -23.02 4.39 -24.71
N ASP A 244 -23.21 5.45 -25.47
CA ASP A 244 -24.34 6.35 -25.25
C ASP A 244 -25.65 5.56 -25.18
N PRO A 245 -26.55 5.92 -24.25
CA PRO A 245 -27.85 5.27 -24.20
C PRO A 245 -28.55 5.43 -25.53
N PRO A 246 -29.28 4.39 -26.02
CA PRO A 246 -29.90 4.44 -27.31
C PRO A 246 -30.80 5.68 -27.43
N LEU A 247 -30.52 6.52 -28.41
CA LEU A 247 -31.21 7.76 -28.68
C LEU A 247 -32.58 7.41 -29.31
N GLY A 248 -33.60 7.31 -28.48
CA GLY A 248 -35.00 7.07 -28.96
C GLY A 248 -35.87 8.32 -28.97
N CYS A 249 -35.35 9.46 -28.57
CA CYS A 249 -36.07 10.71 -28.62
C CYS A 249 -35.63 11.52 -29.83
N GLU A 250 -36.52 11.65 -30.82
CA GLU A 250 -36.29 12.67 -31.83
C GLU A 250 -36.29 14.04 -31.19
N PRO A 251 -35.32 14.90 -31.55
CA PRO A 251 -35.27 16.25 -31.02
C PRO A 251 -36.54 17.01 -31.39
N PRO A 252 -37.02 17.93 -30.55
CA PRO A 252 -38.05 18.84 -30.96
C PRO A 252 -37.54 19.63 -32.20
N PRO A 253 -38.39 19.92 -33.16
CA PRO A 253 -38.01 20.45 -34.46
C PRO A 253 -37.23 21.76 -34.46
N ASN A 254 -36.99 22.36 -33.33
CA ASN A 254 -36.29 23.64 -33.14
C ASN A 254 -34.98 23.57 -32.34
N ALA A 255 -34.39 22.41 -32.14
CA ALA A 255 -33.15 22.26 -31.39
C ALA A 255 -31.92 22.46 -32.30
N GLU A 256 -31.08 23.45 -31.98
CA GLU A 256 -29.81 23.69 -32.66
C GLU A 256 -28.77 22.59 -32.41
N SER A 257 -28.09 22.17 -33.46
CA SER A 257 -27.25 20.96 -33.58
C SER A 257 -25.91 21.05 -32.88
N GLY A 258 -25.83 21.21 -31.60
CA GLY A 258 -24.53 21.26 -30.92
C GLY A 258 -24.55 20.91 -29.43
N GLU A 259 -25.64 21.07 -28.76
CA GLU A 259 -25.80 20.85 -27.32
C GLU A 259 -26.61 19.58 -26.99
N PHE A 260 -26.80 18.72 -27.97
CA PHE A 260 -27.89 17.75 -27.98
C PHE A 260 -27.64 16.47 -27.21
N TYR A 261 -26.41 16.05 -27.08
CA TYR A 261 -26.09 14.72 -26.52
C TYR A 261 -26.37 14.55 -25.02
N TYR A 262 -26.52 15.65 -24.29
CA TYR A 262 -26.81 15.60 -22.86
C TYR A 262 -28.16 16.14 -22.43
N ASN A 263 -28.99 16.65 -23.39
CA ASN A 263 -30.21 17.41 -23.09
C ASN A 263 -31.52 16.71 -23.42
N VAL A 264 -31.48 15.51 -23.97
CA VAL A 264 -32.73 14.86 -24.52
C VAL A 264 -33.76 14.49 -23.44
N CYS A 265 -33.33 14.40 -22.16
CA CYS A 265 -34.23 14.27 -21.01
C CYS A 265 -34.24 15.50 -20.11
N ALA A 266 -33.93 16.67 -20.64
CA ALA A 266 -33.81 17.92 -19.88
C ALA A 266 -35.14 18.56 -19.46
N VAL A 267 -36.27 18.02 -19.92
CA VAL A 267 -37.59 18.52 -19.50
C VAL A 267 -37.84 18.10 -18.06
N GLU A 268 -37.84 19.05 -17.16
CA GLU A 268 -37.86 18.88 -15.69
C GLU A 268 -39.10 18.13 -15.15
N GLU A 269 -40.13 17.95 -15.96
CA GLU A 269 -41.44 17.45 -15.52
C GLU A 269 -41.60 15.92 -15.51
N PHE A 270 -40.72 15.12 -16.13
CA PHE A 270 -41.03 13.69 -16.37
C PHE A 270 -40.03 12.65 -15.85
N GLY A 271 -39.17 12.97 -14.92
CA GLY A 271 -38.44 11.97 -14.11
C GLY A 271 -37.69 10.84 -14.87
N CYS A 272 -37.17 11.10 -16.09
CA CYS A 272 -36.48 10.07 -16.86
C CYS A 272 -35.23 9.54 -16.08
N PRO A 273 -35.14 8.23 -15.80
CA PRO A 273 -34.05 7.68 -15.00
C PRO A 273 -32.69 7.69 -15.69
N LEU A 274 -32.63 7.91 -17.00
CA LEU A 274 -31.40 8.08 -17.79
C LEU A 274 -30.79 9.49 -17.68
N ARG A 275 -31.35 10.37 -16.87
CA ARG A 275 -30.72 11.68 -16.66
C ARG A 275 -29.29 11.50 -16.18
N PRO A 276 -28.30 12.21 -16.79
CA PRO A 276 -26.92 12.17 -16.34
C PRO A 276 -26.76 12.47 -14.84
N MET A 277 -27.59 13.38 -14.30
CA MET A 277 -27.63 13.69 -12.86
C MET A 277 -28.11 12.50 -12.01
N THR A 278 -29.13 11.77 -12.46
CA THR A 278 -29.65 10.60 -11.71
C THR A 278 -28.61 9.50 -11.66
N ILE A 279 -27.97 9.19 -12.80
CA ILE A 279 -26.90 8.19 -12.89
C ILE A 279 -25.71 8.62 -12.03
N ARG A 280 -25.26 9.88 -12.13
CA ARG A 280 -24.17 10.42 -11.31
C ARG A 280 -24.46 10.29 -9.83
N ASN A 281 -25.64 10.69 -9.37
CA ASN A 281 -26.02 10.58 -7.96
C ASN A 281 -26.02 9.12 -7.47
N LYS A 282 -26.44 8.20 -8.32
CA LYS A 282 -26.40 6.75 -8.02
C LYS A 282 -24.98 6.23 -7.93
N LEU A 283 -24.08 6.64 -8.83
CA LEU A 283 -22.68 6.27 -8.78
C LEU A 283 -21.95 6.85 -7.56
N VAL A 284 -22.32 8.06 -7.11
CA VAL A 284 -21.83 8.61 -5.84
C VAL A 284 -22.26 7.75 -4.66
N GLY A 285 -23.56 7.44 -4.57
CA GLY A 285 -24.09 6.57 -3.52
C GLY A 285 -23.44 5.20 -3.51
N LEU A 286 -23.23 4.60 -4.69
CA LEU A 286 -22.54 3.33 -4.84
C LEU A 286 -21.08 3.40 -4.38
N ALA A 287 -20.35 4.45 -4.75
CA ALA A 287 -18.95 4.65 -4.29
C ALA A 287 -18.87 4.75 -2.75
N ASP A 288 -19.84 5.43 -2.13
CA ASP A 288 -19.92 5.55 -0.67
C ASP A 288 -20.23 4.21 -0.01
N ASP A 289 -21.13 3.41 -0.57
CA ASP A 289 -21.48 2.08 -0.05
C ASP A 289 -20.29 1.11 -0.17
N LEU A 290 -19.57 1.11 -1.28
CA LEU A 290 -18.36 0.31 -1.47
C LEU A 290 -17.23 0.76 -0.53
N SER A 291 -17.08 2.05 -0.30
CA SER A 291 -16.12 2.60 0.67
C SER A 291 -16.47 2.19 2.11
N ARG A 292 -17.76 2.15 2.45
CA ARG A 292 -18.25 1.69 3.75
C ARG A 292 -18.03 0.19 3.93
N LEU A 293 -18.31 -0.61 2.91
CA LEU A 293 -18.02 -2.04 2.90
C LEU A 293 -16.54 -2.29 3.21
N ASN A 294 -15.64 -1.63 2.47
CA ASN A 294 -14.20 -1.81 2.62
C ASN A 294 -13.74 -1.52 4.06
N ARG A 295 -14.18 -0.41 4.66
CA ARG A 295 -13.89 -0.06 6.07
C ARG A 295 -14.42 -1.10 7.05
N THR A 296 -15.69 -1.47 6.93
CA THR A 296 -16.34 -2.42 7.84
C THR A 296 -15.67 -3.80 7.82
N MET A 297 -15.25 -4.25 6.63
CA MET A 297 -14.57 -5.53 6.47
C MET A 297 -13.15 -5.50 7.04
N LEU A 298 -12.43 -4.39 6.87
CA LEU A 298 -11.10 -4.22 7.46
C LEU A 298 -11.15 -4.35 8.98
N ASP A 299 -12.08 -3.63 9.61
CA ASP A 299 -12.23 -3.68 11.07
C ASP A 299 -12.55 -5.10 11.56
N LYS A 300 -13.49 -5.79 10.92
CA LYS A 300 -13.84 -7.18 11.28
C LYS A 300 -12.69 -8.16 11.09
N THR A 301 -11.85 -7.96 10.09
CA THR A 301 -10.80 -8.94 9.70
C THR A 301 -9.51 -8.74 10.49
N PHE A 302 -9.16 -7.47 10.77
CA PHE A 302 -7.85 -7.13 11.34
C PHE A 302 -7.89 -6.78 12.83
N GLU A 303 -9.05 -6.37 13.40
CA GLU A 303 -9.15 -6.11 14.85
C GLU A 303 -9.17 -7.39 15.70
N LYS A 304 -9.71 -8.49 15.17
CA LYS A 304 -9.74 -9.79 15.89
C LYS A 304 -8.36 -10.46 16.02
N GLY A 305 -7.34 -9.97 15.34
CA GLY A 305 -5.98 -10.52 15.39
C GLY A 305 -5.06 -9.91 16.46
N ALA A 306 -5.46 -8.79 17.07
CA ALA A 306 -4.63 -8.08 18.04
C ALA A 306 -4.74 -8.61 19.50
N GLY A 307 -5.58 -9.61 19.74
CA GLY A 307 -5.89 -10.10 21.09
C GLY A 307 -5.37 -11.51 21.44
N SER A 308 -4.52 -12.11 20.62
CA SER A 308 -3.97 -13.46 20.89
C SER A 308 -2.49 -13.52 20.50
N GLY A 309 -1.68 -12.82 21.25
CA GLY A 309 -0.22 -12.90 21.22
C GLY A 309 0.32 -12.87 22.63
#